data_5f960592ced8655c4b91cf19861e30eb
#
_entry.id   5f960592ced8655c4b91cf19861e30eb
#
_cell.length_a   1.000
_cell.length_b   1.000
_cell.length_c   1.000
_cell.angle_alpha   90.00
_cell.angle_beta   90.00
_cell.angle_gamma   90.00
#
_symmetry.space_group_name_H-M   'P 1'
#
loop_
_entity.id
_entity.type
_entity.pdbx_description
1 polymer ?
#
loop_
_entity_poly.entity_id
_entity_poly.type
_entity_poly.pdbx_seq_one_letter_code
_entity_poly.pdbx_strand_id
1 'polypeptide(L)'
;MHQEQDAHRKRLIATVAATVISLACGTNYVYSAWAPQFAEKLRLSTTESNLIGLFGNLGMYTLGIPIGMFVDDRGSRPAVLAGAFFLAIGYIPLCLSFEKAAGSVPVLCFFSYLTGLGGCMAFAGAVKTSALNWPSHRGTATAFPLAGFGLSAFFFSFLGAVFFPGSTSSFLMLLAWGSFGLTFSGYFFLKVYPQVSYQEVPTQAPASQPSRERARSITEPGTSSNPDAVDPNLDTSSPGTPPAPDASRAAIFSDTEAGEDAPIDETSTLMPEAVTVDIVGRSSVDQDVSHRVDIRGVKLLFSLDFWQLFSMMAILAGTGLMTINNIGNDANALWKHYDPSVDEPFLVSHQQIHVSILSIFNFVGRLLSGIGSDYLVKTLRASRIWCLAVACLIFLLAQICALQIEMPQKLVFVSGLSGLAYGFLFGVFPSIVAETFGIRGLSQNWGFMMLAPVASGNVFNLLYGRIYDHHSVVEPDGTRSCDDGIACYRGAYTVTATANALGLILTLYIIHHQRARYLKGKDKLDEED
;
A
#
# COMPACT_ATOMS: atom_id res chain seq x y z
N MET A 1 -7.93 -5.17 35.72
CA MET A 1 -6.47 -5.18 35.50
C MET A 1 -5.95 -6.43 34.84
N HIS A 2 -6.10 -7.66 35.40
CA HIS A 2 -5.57 -8.88 34.74
C HIS A 2 -6.18 -9.15 33.34
N GLN A 3 -7.48 -8.96 33.17
CA GLN A 3 -8.17 -9.17 31.88
C GLN A 3 -7.77 -8.18 30.79
N GLU A 4 -7.49 -6.92 31.17
CA GLU A 4 -6.98 -5.89 30.26
C GLU A 4 -5.53 -6.14 29.84
N GLN A 5 -4.69 -6.54 30.78
CA GLN A 5 -3.30 -6.92 30.48
C GLN A 5 -3.24 -8.13 29.53
N ASP A 6 -4.12 -9.12 29.72
CA ASP A 6 -4.23 -10.28 28.82
C ASP A 6 -4.72 -9.88 27.41
N ALA A 7 -5.69 -8.98 27.31
CA ALA A 7 -6.19 -8.47 26.04
C ALA A 7 -5.10 -7.66 25.30
N HIS A 8 -4.39 -6.80 26.01
CA HIS A 8 -3.26 -6.03 25.46
C HIS A 8 -2.14 -6.93 24.95
N ARG A 9 -1.76 -7.97 25.73
CA ARG A 9 -0.75 -8.95 25.31
C ARG A 9 -1.18 -9.71 24.04
N LYS A 10 -2.45 -10.12 23.96
CA LYS A 10 -2.99 -10.82 22.77
C LYS A 10 -2.99 -9.93 21.54
N ARG A 11 -3.33 -8.64 21.67
CA ARG A 11 -3.25 -7.65 20.59
C ARG A 11 -1.81 -7.43 20.13
N LEU A 12 -0.85 -7.35 21.06
CA LEU A 12 0.57 -7.22 20.74
C LEU A 12 1.08 -8.43 19.95
N ILE A 13 0.71 -9.65 20.37
CA ILE A 13 1.06 -10.90 19.65
C ILE A 13 0.48 -10.88 18.23
N ALA A 14 -0.77 -10.42 18.06
CA ALA A 14 -1.37 -10.32 16.73
C ALA A 14 -0.65 -9.27 15.85
N THR A 15 -0.18 -8.16 16.41
CA THR A 15 0.60 -7.15 15.68
C THR A 15 1.98 -7.68 15.28
N VAL A 16 2.64 -8.42 16.15
CA VAL A 16 3.90 -9.10 15.82
C VAL A 16 3.67 -10.12 14.70
N ALA A 17 2.62 -10.93 14.78
CA ALA A 17 2.25 -11.88 13.74
C ALA A 17 1.96 -11.17 12.40
N ALA A 18 1.23 -10.04 12.42
CA ALA A 18 1.00 -9.21 11.24
C ALA A 18 2.30 -8.71 10.62
N THR A 19 3.26 -8.28 11.45
CA THR A 19 4.59 -7.82 10.99
C THR A 19 5.39 -8.96 10.35
N VAL A 20 5.37 -10.16 10.95
CA VAL A 20 6.05 -11.36 10.42
C VAL A 20 5.41 -11.80 9.09
N ILE A 21 4.08 -11.79 8.98
CA ILE A 21 3.39 -12.05 7.71
C ILE A 21 3.81 -11.02 6.66
N SER A 22 3.82 -9.75 7.00
CA SER A 22 4.20 -8.68 6.09
C SER A 22 5.65 -8.79 5.63
N LEU A 23 6.55 -9.21 6.52
CA LEU A 23 7.95 -9.51 6.19
C LEU A 23 8.05 -10.63 5.12
N ALA A 24 7.15 -11.60 5.13
CA ALA A 24 7.10 -12.67 4.14
C ALA A 24 6.47 -12.26 2.79
N CYS A 25 5.76 -11.13 2.73
CA CYS A 25 4.97 -10.73 1.56
C CYS A 25 5.73 -9.88 0.54
N GLY A 26 6.81 -9.19 0.94
CA GLY A 26 7.58 -8.29 0.08
C GLY A 26 8.64 -8.98 -0.78
N THR A 27 8.51 -10.29 -1.02
CA THR A 27 9.51 -11.11 -1.72
C THR A 27 9.71 -10.75 -3.19
N ASN A 28 8.76 -10.02 -3.81
CA ASN A 28 8.96 -9.52 -5.18
C ASN A 28 10.14 -8.54 -5.28
N TYR A 29 10.49 -7.85 -4.20
CA TYR A 29 11.66 -6.96 -4.16
C TYR A 29 13.00 -7.72 -4.08
N VAL A 30 12.96 -9.03 -3.89
CA VAL A 30 14.15 -9.91 -3.90
C VAL A 30 14.49 -10.38 -5.32
N TYR A 31 13.64 -10.09 -6.32
CA TYR A 31 13.75 -10.62 -7.69
C TYR A 31 15.15 -10.51 -8.25
N SER A 32 15.78 -9.34 -8.18
CA SER A 32 17.12 -9.10 -8.73
C SER A 32 18.26 -9.86 -8.02
N ALA A 33 18.00 -10.47 -6.88
CA ALA A 33 19.00 -11.30 -6.17
C ALA A 33 19.15 -12.71 -6.77
N TRP A 34 18.23 -13.13 -7.68
CA TRP A 34 18.28 -14.46 -8.29
C TRP A 34 17.95 -14.43 -9.80
N ALA A 35 17.39 -13.34 -10.30
CA ALA A 35 16.95 -13.21 -11.68
C ALA A 35 18.06 -13.41 -12.71
N PRO A 36 19.29 -12.88 -12.56
CA PRO A 36 20.37 -13.07 -13.52
C PRO A 36 20.70 -14.55 -13.73
N GLN A 37 20.93 -15.31 -12.64
CA GLN A 37 21.26 -16.75 -12.72
C GLN A 37 20.07 -17.56 -13.23
N PHE A 38 18.84 -17.14 -12.92
CA PHE A 38 17.63 -17.77 -13.43
C PHE A 38 17.53 -17.60 -14.95
N ALA A 39 17.80 -16.39 -15.44
CA ALA A 39 17.80 -16.09 -16.87
C ALA A 39 18.91 -16.85 -17.59
N GLU A 40 20.11 -16.86 -17.05
CA GLU A 40 21.26 -17.58 -17.60
C GLU A 40 20.95 -19.08 -17.72
N LYS A 41 20.50 -19.72 -16.65
CA LYS A 41 20.21 -21.16 -16.64
C LYS A 41 19.09 -21.59 -17.58
N LEU A 42 18.05 -20.77 -17.73
CA LEU A 42 16.93 -21.02 -18.64
C LEU A 42 17.16 -20.44 -20.04
N ARG A 43 18.30 -19.80 -20.29
CA ARG A 43 18.66 -19.14 -21.56
C ARG A 43 17.65 -18.07 -21.99
N LEU A 44 17.15 -17.33 -21.01
CA LEU A 44 16.20 -16.23 -21.23
C LEU A 44 16.96 -14.94 -21.58
N SER A 45 16.35 -14.12 -22.42
CA SER A 45 16.79 -12.74 -22.58
C SER A 45 16.49 -11.92 -21.34
N THR A 46 17.19 -10.81 -21.15
CA THR A 46 16.91 -9.88 -20.05
C THR A 46 15.50 -9.29 -20.15
N THR A 47 15.01 -9.09 -21.37
CA THR A 47 13.62 -8.69 -21.61
C THR A 47 12.62 -9.72 -21.10
N GLU A 48 12.85 -11.00 -21.37
CA GLU A 48 12.00 -12.10 -20.88
C GLU A 48 12.09 -12.25 -19.34
N SER A 49 13.29 -12.14 -18.78
CA SER A 49 13.49 -12.12 -17.34
C SER A 49 12.72 -10.95 -16.71
N ASN A 50 12.87 -9.74 -17.23
CA ASN A 50 12.12 -8.58 -16.75
C ASN A 50 10.60 -8.75 -16.84
N LEU A 51 10.12 -9.44 -17.86
CA LEU A 51 8.69 -9.76 -17.98
C LEU A 51 8.22 -10.65 -16.82
N ILE A 52 9.02 -11.64 -16.42
CA ILE A 52 8.70 -12.50 -15.27
C ILE A 52 8.62 -11.68 -13.97
N GLY A 53 9.62 -10.84 -13.69
CA GLY A 53 9.61 -9.95 -12.52
C GLY A 53 8.45 -8.97 -12.52
N LEU A 54 8.12 -8.44 -13.71
CA LEU A 54 6.99 -7.57 -13.93
C LEU A 54 5.66 -8.22 -13.56
N PHE A 55 5.43 -9.48 -13.96
CA PHE A 55 4.20 -10.20 -13.61
C PHE A 55 4.07 -10.41 -12.09
N GLY A 56 5.18 -10.56 -11.36
CA GLY A 56 5.18 -10.51 -9.91
C GLY A 56 4.64 -9.18 -9.35
N ASN A 57 5.10 -8.07 -9.90
CA ASN A 57 4.60 -6.74 -9.54
C ASN A 57 3.14 -6.53 -9.96
N LEU A 58 2.73 -7.05 -11.13
CA LEU A 58 1.32 -7.03 -11.55
C LEU A 58 0.43 -7.77 -10.55
N GLY A 59 0.84 -8.95 -10.08
CA GLY A 59 0.11 -9.69 -9.04
C GLY A 59 -0.07 -8.87 -7.76
N MET A 60 0.94 -8.09 -7.39
CA MET A 60 0.90 -7.26 -6.17
C MET A 60 -0.04 -6.05 -6.31
N TYR A 61 -0.13 -5.42 -7.48
CA TYR A 61 -0.77 -4.10 -7.59
C TYR A 61 -2.12 -4.12 -8.32
N THR A 62 -2.39 -5.08 -9.24
CA THR A 62 -3.60 -5.02 -10.10
C THR A 62 -4.89 -5.38 -9.37
N LEU A 63 -4.85 -6.31 -8.43
CA LEU A 63 -6.03 -6.83 -7.73
C LEU A 63 -6.22 -6.24 -6.32
N GLY A 64 -5.58 -5.14 -5.99
CA GLY A 64 -5.68 -4.53 -4.67
C GLY A 64 -7.11 -4.19 -4.25
N ILE A 65 -7.93 -3.62 -5.14
CA ILE A 65 -9.33 -3.29 -4.86
C ILE A 65 -10.18 -4.56 -4.58
N PRO A 66 -10.25 -5.57 -5.48
CA PRO A 66 -11.03 -6.78 -5.21
C PRO A 66 -10.50 -7.59 -4.01
N ILE A 67 -9.20 -7.58 -3.76
CA ILE A 67 -8.62 -8.20 -2.55
C ILE A 67 -9.09 -7.47 -1.29
N GLY A 68 -9.10 -6.15 -1.31
CA GLY A 68 -9.63 -5.34 -0.21
C GLY A 68 -11.08 -5.71 0.11
N MET A 69 -11.95 -5.76 -0.91
CA MET A 69 -13.34 -6.20 -0.77
C MET A 69 -13.44 -7.62 -0.19
N PHE A 70 -12.64 -8.57 -0.70
CA PHE A 70 -12.61 -9.94 -0.18
C PHE A 70 -12.21 -9.98 1.32
N VAL A 71 -11.21 -9.18 1.71
CA VAL A 71 -10.78 -9.07 3.11
C VAL A 71 -11.86 -8.41 3.97
N ASP A 72 -12.62 -7.46 3.41
CA ASP A 72 -13.72 -6.79 4.12
C ASP A 72 -14.88 -7.75 4.36
N ASP A 73 -15.30 -8.50 3.35
CA ASP A 73 -16.46 -9.39 3.42
C ASP A 73 -16.18 -10.70 4.17
N ARG A 74 -15.01 -11.31 3.94
CA ARG A 74 -14.65 -12.64 4.46
C ARG A 74 -13.70 -12.59 5.66
N GLY A 75 -13.16 -11.42 5.99
CA GLY A 75 -12.20 -11.21 7.06
C GLY A 75 -10.74 -11.43 6.65
N SER A 76 -9.83 -11.02 7.51
CA SER A 76 -8.38 -11.04 7.25
C SER A 76 -7.79 -12.46 7.17
N ARG A 77 -8.27 -13.40 7.99
CA ARG A 77 -7.69 -14.75 8.09
C ARG A 77 -7.77 -15.57 6.81
N PRO A 78 -8.93 -15.68 6.11
CA PRO A 78 -9.00 -16.37 4.82
C PRO A 78 -8.06 -15.80 3.77
N ALA A 79 -7.89 -14.48 3.73
CA ALA A 79 -6.98 -13.81 2.80
C ALA A 79 -5.51 -14.18 3.07
N VAL A 80 -5.10 -14.19 4.34
CA VAL A 80 -3.73 -14.59 4.73
C VAL A 80 -3.47 -16.04 4.40
N LEU A 81 -4.43 -16.93 4.65
CA LEU A 81 -4.30 -18.34 4.33
C LEU A 81 -4.19 -18.57 2.81
N ALA A 82 -5.08 -17.97 2.03
CA ALA A 82 -5.01 -18.02 0.57
C ALA A 82 -3.70 -17.42 0.05
N GLY A 83 -3.25 -16.30 0.61
CA GLY A 83 -1.98 -15.66 0.29
C GLY A 83 -0.78 -16.58 0.53
N ALA A 84 -0.74 -17.30 1.65
CA ALA A 84 0.31 -18.29 1.93
C ALA A 84 0.37 -19.38 0.85
N PHE A 85 -0.78 -19.95 0.46
CA PHE A 85 -0.83 -20.95 -0.60
C PHE A 85 -0.42 -20.39 -1.96
N PHE A 86 -0.84 -19.17 -2.33
CA PHE A 86 -0.43 -18.56 -3.58
C PHE A 86 1.08 -18.26 -3.62
N LEU A 87 1.71 -17.88 -2.51
CA LEU A 87 3.16 -17.75 -2.41
C LEU A 87 3.85 -19.10 -2.68
N ALA A 88 3.40 -20.19 -2.05
CA ALA A 88 3.97 -21.51 -2.28
C ALA A 88 3.76 -21.99 -3.73
N ILE A 89 2.51 -21.91 -4.25
CA ILE A 89 2.16 -22.32 -5.61
C ILE A 89 2.91 -21.48 -6.65
N GLY A 90 3.25 -20.23 -6.35
CA GLY A 90 4.05 -19.38 -7.21
C GLY A 90 5.53 -19.75 -7.18
N TYR A 91 6.16 -19.81 -6.01
CA TYR A 91 7.61 -20.03 -5.91
C TYR A 91 8.06 -21.47 -6.16
N ILE A 92 7.30 -22.50 -5.75
CA ILE A 92 7.70 -23.90 -5.95
C ILE A 92 7.90 -24.24 -7.45
N PRO A 93 6.99 -23.90 -8.37
CA PRO A 93 7.21 -24.15 -9.79
C PRO A 93 8.38 -23.32 -10.38
N LEU A 94 8.61 -22.10 -9.91
CA LEU A 94 9.78 -21.32 -10.34
C LEU A 94 11.09 -22.01 -9.91
N CYS A 95 11.16 -22.52 -8.67
CA CYS A 95 12.30 -23.31 -8.20
C CYS A 95 12.50 -24.58 -9.05
N LEU A 96 11.43 -25.35 -9.28
CA LEU A 96 11.50 -26.56 -10.12
C LEU A 96 11.91 -26.27 -11.57
N SER A 97 11.47 -25.14 -12.13
CA SER A 97 11.88 -24.71 -13.47
C SER A 97 13.37 -24.40 -13.52
N PHE A 98 13.90 -23.75 -12.47
CA PHE A 98 15.33 -23.50 -12.34
C PHE A 98 16.14 -24.81 -12.23
N GLU A 99 15.71 -25.77 -11.40
CA GLU A 99 16.38 -27.05 -11.24
C GLU A 99 16.43 -27.88 -12.52
N LYS A 100 15.30 -27.93 -13.25
CA LYS A 100 15.17 -28.66 -14.51
C LYS A 100 15.73 -27.93 -15.72
N ALA A 101 16.15 -26.68 -15.56
CA ALA A 101 16.55 -25.78 -16.65
C ALA A 101 15.50 -25.73 -17.79
N ALA A 102 14.21 -25.76 -17.43
CA ALA A 102 13.10 -25.83 -18.38
C ALA A 102 11.90 -25.03 -17.89
N GLY A 103 11.30 -24.24 -18.79
CA GLY A 103 10.09 -23.47 -18.53
C GLY A 103 9.77 -22.56 -19.71
N SER A 104 8.49 -22.37 -20.02
CA SER A 104 8.08 -21.36 -20.99
C SER A 104 7.81 -20.03 -20.30
N VAL A 105 8.19 -18.92 -20.92
CA VAL A 105 8.05 -17.58 -20.35
C VAL A 105 6.62 -17.28 -19.86
N PRO A 106 5.53 -17.60 -20.62
CA PRO A 106 4.16 -17.35 -20.14
C PRO A 106 3.82 -18.11 -18.84
N VAL A 107 4.31 -19.34 -18.69
CA VAL A 107 4.09 -20.15 -17.49
C VAL A 107 4.86 -19.59 -16.30
N LEU A 108 6.09 -19.16 -16.51
CA LEU A 108 6.91 -18.50 -15.48
C LEU A 108 6.28 -17.17 -15.03
N CYS A 109 5.78 -16.39 -15.99
CA CYS A 109 5.02 -15.16 -15.71
C CYS A 109 3.78 -15.44 -14.86
N PHE A 110 3.02 -16.49 -15.19
CA PHE A 110 1.84 -16.87 -14.41
C PHE A 110 2.18 -17.23 -12.94
N PHE A 111 3.23 -18.01 -12.73
CA PHE A 111 3.66 -18.36 -11.37
C PHE A 111 4.24 -17.16 -10.62
N SER A 112 4.97 -16.29 -11.30
CA SER A 112 5.44 -15.02 -10.72
C SER A 112 4.27 -14.12 -10.34
N TYR A 113 3.22 -14.03 -11.17
CA TYR A 113 1.98 -13.32 -10.84
C TYR A 113 1.33 -13.84 -9.55
N LEU A 114 1.31 -15.18 -9.36
CA LEU A 114 0.76 -15.78 -8.15
C LEU A 114 1.58 -15.43 -6.90
N THR A 115 2.91 -15.27 -7.00
CA THR A 115 3.70 -14.81 -5.85
C THR A 115 3.31 -13.40 -5.42
N GLY A 116 3.12 -12.49 -6.37
CA GLY A 116 2.66 -11.12 -6.11
C GLY A 116 1.26 -11.08 -5.52
N LEU A 117 0.32 -11.84 -6.12
CA LEU A 117 -1.04 -11.96 -5.65
C LEU A 117 -1.10 -12.50 -4.22
N GLY A 118 -0.32 -13.55 -3.93
CA GLY A 118 -0.22 -14.13 -2.59
C GLY A 118 0.30 -13.13 -1.56
N GLY A 119 1.35 -12.40 -1.93
CA GLY A 119 1.90 -11.32 -1.11
C GLY A 119 0.87 -10.23 -0.82
N CYS A 120 0.15 -9.75 -1.84
CA CYS A 120 -0.90 -8.73 -1.69
C CYS A 120 -2.02 -9.18 -0.74
N MET A 121 -2.56 -10.40 -0.92
CA MET A 121 -3.64 -10.94 -0.09
C MET A 121 -3.23 -11.09 1.38
N ALA A 122 -2.06 -11.66 1.64
CA ALA A 122 -1.58 -11.86 3.00
C ALA A 122 -1.25 -10.54 3.70
N PHE A 123 -0.63 -9.61 2.97
CA PHE A 123 -0.29 -8.29 3.48
C PHE A 123 -1.54 -7.46 3.82
N ALA A 124 -2.53 -7.40 2.94
CA ALA A 124 -3.79 -6.70 3.18
C ALA A 124 -4.48 -7.23 4.45
N GLY A 125 -4.55 -8.56 4.63
CA GLY A 125 -5.09 -9.17 5.82
C GLY A 125 -4.31 -8.84 7.10
N ALA A 126 -2.98 -8.81 7.03
CA ALA A 126 -2.11 -8.48 8.15
C ALA A 126 -2.30 -7.03 8.62
N VAL A 127 -2.27 -6.08 7.67
CA VAL A 127 -2.45 -4.64 7.95
C VAL A 127 -3.82 -4.37 8.55
N LYS A 128 -4.90 -4.92 7.96
CA LYS A 128 -6.27 -4.77 8.50
C LYS A 128 -6.37 -5.27 9.94
N THR A 129 -5.83 -6.45 10.23
CA THR A 129 -5.89 -7.01 11.59
C THR A 129 -5.16 -6.11 12.58
N SER A 130 -4.01 -5.55 12.18
CA SER A 130 -3.27 -4.62 13.04
C SER A 130 -4.06 -3.34 13.30
N ALA A 131 -4.69 -2.74 12.28
CA ALA A 131 -5.52 -1.56 12.39
C ALA A 131 -6.74 -1.77 13.30
N LEU A 132 -7.42 -2.91 13.18
CA LEU A 132 -8.61 -3.24 13.98
C LEU A 132 -8.29 -3.52 15.45
N ASN A 133 -7.10 -4.02 15.76
CA ASN A 133 -6.69 -4.29 17.14
C ASN A 133 -6.33 -3.02 17.93
N TRP A 134 -6.01 -1.91 17.25
CA TRP A 134 -5.55 -0.67 17.87
C TRP A 134 -6.25 0.57 17.29
N PRO A 135 -7.58 0.70 17.47
CA PRO A 135 -8.33 1.79 16.85
C PRO A 135 -7.92 3.19 17.30
N SER A 136 -7.43 3.33 18.54
CA SER A 136 -6.91 4.62 19.05
C SER A 136 -5.48 4.97 18.59
N HIS A 137 -4.74 3.98 18.08
CA HIS A 137 -3.34 4.12 17.63
C HIS A 137 -3.13 3.40 16.28
N ARG A 138 -4.08 3.54 15.36
CA ARG A 138 -4.08 2.82 14.06
C ARG A 138 -2.80 3.06 13.28
N GLY A 139 -2.38 4.31 13.14
CA GLY A 139 -1.18 4.67 12.41
C GLY A 139 0.09 3.98 12.92
N THR A 140 0.33 4.02 14.20
CA THR A 140 1.48 3.32 14.81
C THR A 140 1.36 1.81 14.64
N ALA A 141 0.18 1.23 14.85
CA ALA A 141 -0.03 -0.21 14.76
C ALA A 141 0.19 -0.76 13.34
N THR A 142 -0.18 -0.01 12.31
CA THR A 142 0.00 -0.39 10.91
C THR A 142 1.41 -0.08 10.38
N ALA A 143 2.12 0.87 11.01
CA ALA A 143 3.51 1.15 10.65
C ALA A 143 4.43 -0.08 10.78
N PHE A 144 4.19 -0.96 11.76
CA PHE A 144 4.99 -2.17 11.94
C PHE A 144 4.87 -3.16 10.77
N PRO A 145 3.67 -3.58 10.33
CA PRO A 145 3.53 -4.39 9.11
C PRO A 145 4.11 -3.73 7.86
N LEU A 146 3.90 -2.41 7.67
CA LEU A 146 4.47 -1.66 6.55
C LEU A 146 6.00 -1.68 6.55
N ALA A 147 6.60 -1.49 7.72
CA ALA A 147 8.04 -1.57 7.89
C ALA A 147 8.56 -3.00 7.62
N GLY A 148 7.85 -4.02 8.14
CA GLY A 148 8.15 -5.43 7.89
C GLY A 148 8.16 -5.76 6.39
N PHE A 149 7.16 -5.29 5.66
CA PHE A 149 7.11 -5.45 4.20
C PHE A 149 8.31 -4.79 3.50
N GLY A 150 8.67 -3.57 3.89
CA GLY A 150 9.85 -2.87 3.33
C GLY A 150 11.16 -3.60 3.62
N LEU A 151 11.25 -4.31 4.73
CA LEU A 151 12.45 -5.05 5.18
C LEU A 151 12.55 -6.47 4.61
N SER A 152 11.53 -6.93 3.88
CA SER A 152 11.43 -8.30 3.35
C SER A 152 12.64 -8.70 2.52
N ALA A 153 13.05 -7.86 1.58
CA ALA A 153 14.16 -8.17 0.69
C ALA A 153 15.50 -8.28 1.45
N PHE A 154 15.73 -7.43 2.43
CA PHE A 154 16.88 -7.58 3.32
C PHE A 154 16.85 -8.91 4.05
N PHE A 155 15.72 -9.25 4.67
CA PHE A 155 15.58 -10.47 5.47
C PHE A 155 15.91 -11.72 4.66
N PHE A 156 15.29 -11.90 3.50
CA PHE A 156 15.53 -13.08 2.67
C PHE A 156 16.92 -13.08 2.04
N SER A 157 17.42 -11.94 1.56
CA SER A 157 18.78 -11.85 1.00
C SER A 157 19.85 -12.13 2.04
N PHE A 158 19.65 -11.64 3.27
CA PHE A 158 20.55 -11.93 4.38
C PHE A 158 20.57 -13.43 4.73
N LEU A 159 19.39 -14.06 4.85
CA LEU A 159 19.30 -15.50 5.09
C LEU A 159 19.92 -16.30 3.95
N GLY A 160 19.71 -15.88 2.69
CA GLY A 160 20.31 -16.49 1.51
C GLY A 160 21.85 -16.41 1.56
N ALA A 161 22.38 -15.23 1.85
CA ALA A 161 23.82 -15.02 1.92
C ALA A 161 24.50 -15.82 3.05
N VAL A 162 23.83 -15.96 4.19
CA VAL A 162 24.41 -16.65 5.36
C VAL A 162 24.28 -18.17 5.26
N PHE A 163 23.10 -18.68 4.85
CA PHE A 163 22.83 -20.13 4.89
C PHE A 163 23.06 -20.83 3.53
N PHE A 164 22.98 -20.10 2.42
CA PHE A 164 23.06 -20.68 1.07
C PHE A 164 23.93 -19.82 0.13
N PRO A 165 25.19 -19.52 0.51
CA PRO A 165 26.05 -18.65 -0.29
C PRO A 165 26.26 -19.22 -1.70
N GLY A 166 25.98 -18.41 -2.72
CA GLY A 166 26.17 -18.77 -4.14
C GLY A 166 25.18 -19.76 -4.72
N SER A 167 24.20 -20.27 -3.94
CA SER A 167 23.24 -21.28 -4.43
C SER A 167 21.89 -20.65 -4.73
N THR A 168 21.60 -20.33 -5.98
CA THR A 168 20.32 -19.77 -6.44
C THR A 168 19.16 -20.75 -6.26
N SER A 169 19.39 -22.07 -6.46
CA SER A 169 18.35 -23.09 -6.24
C SER A 169 17.90 -23.11 -4.77
N SER A 170 18.85 -23.17 -3.83
CA SER A 170 18.55 -23.18 -2.39
C SER A 170 17.90 -21.86 -1.95
N PHE A 171 18.28 -20.74 -2.59
CA PHE A 171 17.68 -19.44 -2.31
C PHE A 171 16.20 -19.37 -2.79
N LEU A 172 15.88 -19.88 -3.98
CA LEU A 172 14.50 -20.01 -4.46
C LEU A 172 13.67 -20.93 -3.56
N MET A 173 14.26 -22.02 -3.06
CA MET A 173 13.63 -22.91 -2.10
C MET A 173 13.37 -22.20 -0.75
N LEU A 174 14.32 -21.37 -0.29
CA LEU A 174 14.13 -20.52 0.90
C LEU A 174 12.97 -19.53 0.69
N LEU A 175 12.86 -18.91 -0.48
CA LEU A 175 11.72 -18.03 -0.80
C LEU A 175 10.41 -18.80 -0.78
N ALA A 176 10.35 -20.00 -1.37
CA ALA A 176 9.15 -20.82 -1.42
C ALA A 176 8.67 -21.23 -0.01
N TRP A 177 9.51 -21.91 0.73
CA TRP A 177 9.15 -22.44 2.04
C TRP A 177 9.20 -21.42 3.16
N GLY A 178 10.12 -20.44 3.05
CA GLY A 178 10.23 -19.35 4.02
C GLY A 178 9.03 -18.42 3.98
N SER A 179 8.62 -17.96 2.79
CA SER A 179 7.44 -17.08 2.68
C SER A 179 6.15 -17.80 3.06
N PHE A 180 5.96 -19.06 2.61
CA PHE A 180 4.85 -19.90 3.03
C PHE A 180 4.85 -20.11 4.53
N GLY A 181 5.96 -20.58 5.09
CA GLY A 181 6.07 -20.96 6.50
C GLY A 181 5.84 -19.78 7.45
N LEU A 182 6.42 -18.61 7.16
CA LEU A 182 6.19 -17.40 7.95
C LEU A 182 4.74 -16.92 7.87
N THR A 183 4.15 -16.90 6.67
CA THR A 183 2.76 -16.48 6.48
C THR A 183 1.78 -17.46 7.12
N PHE A 184 2.00 -18.76 6.92
CA PHE A 184 1.17 -19.82 7.49
C PHE A 184 1.29 -19.89 9.02
N SER A 185 2.48 -19.79 9.59
CA SER A 185 2.65 -19.74 11.05
C SER A 185 2.01 -18.49 11.66
N GLY A 186 2.18 -17.33 11.01
CA GLY A 186 1.55 -16.08 11.44
C GLY A 186 0.01 -16.13 11.44
N TYR A 187 -0.59 -16.90 10.53
CA TYR A 187 -2.04 -17.10 10.45
C TYR A 187 -2.67 -17.57 11.76
N PHE A 188 -2.02 -18.45 12.53
CA PHE A 188 -2.55 -18.96 13.78
C PHE A 188 -2.64 -17.91 14.88
N PHE A 189 -1.73 -16.94 14.85
CA PHE A 189 -1.65 -15.84 15.83
C PHE A 189 -2.40 -14.58 15.36
N LEU A 190 -2.74 -14.51 14.08
CA LEU A 190 -3.45 -13.36 13.51
C LEU A 190 -4.94 -13.42 13.88
N LYS A 191 -5.34 -12.65 14.91
CA LYS A 191 -6.72 -12.55 15.38
C LYS A 191 -7.08 -11.11 15.69
N VAL A 192 -8.33 -10.74 15.42
CA VAL A 192 -8.92 -9.48 15.89
C VAL A 192 -9.52 -9.73 17.27
N TYR A 193 -9.13 -8.92 18.23
CA TYR A 193 -9.65 -8.96 19.60
C TYR A 193 -10.58 -7.78 19.81
N PRO A 194 -11.89 -8.01 20.04
CA PRO A 194 -12.85 -6.95 20.25
C PRO A 194 -12.43 -6.11 21.45
N GLN A 195 -12.66 -4.80 21.35
CA GLN A 195 -12.54 -3.95 22.52
C GLN A 195 -13.64 -4.31 23.50
N VAL A 196 -13.30 -4.38 24.77
CA VAL A 196 -14.30 -4.40 25.82
C VAL A 196 -14.94 -3.00 25.78
N SER A 197 -16.09 -2.87 25.12
CA SER A 197 -16.94 -1.68 25.32
C SER A 197 -17.22 -1.60 26.81
N TYR A 198 -16.78 -0.55 27.46
CA TYR A 198 -17.35 -0.17 28.73
C TYR A 198 -18.85 0.07 28.43
N GLN A 199 -19.69 -0.89 28.76
CA GLN A 199 -21.11 -0.59 28.97
C GLN A 199 -21.11 0.45 30.06
N GLU A 200 -21.54 1.66 29.75
CA GLU A 200 -21.92 2.62 30.75
C GLU A 200 -22.86 1.87 31.70
N VAL A 201 -22.42 1.73 32.95
CA VAL A 201 -23.30 1.25 33.99
C VAL A 201 -24.49 2.21 33.96
N PRO A 202 -25.74 1.74 33.78
CA PRO A 202 -26.88 2.62 33.78
C PRO A 202 -26.80 3.40 35.09
N THR A 203 -26.53 4.67 35.01
CA THR A 203 -26.60 5.56 36.15
C THR A 203 -28.04 5.44 36.64
N GLN A 204 -28.24 4.72 37.77
CA GLN A 204 -29.52 4.70 38.42
C GLN A 204 -29.91 6.15 38.59
N ALA A 205 -30.98 6.56 37.91
CA ALA A 205 -31.58 7.85 38.06
C ALA A 205 -31.75 8.08 39.58
N PRO A 206 -31.30 9.20 40.13
CA PRO A 206 -31.49 9.48 41.56
C PRO A 206 -32.98 9.39 41.85
N ALA A 207 -33.34 8.54 42.81
CA ALA A 207 -34.67 8.36 43.29
C ALA A 207 -35.33 9.72 43.50
N SER A 208 -36.43 9.97 42.80
CA SER A 208 -37.25 11.17 42.90
C SER A 208 -37.66 11.35 44.34
N GLN A 209 -37.10 12.35 45.00
CA GLN A 209 -37.59 12.82 46.32
C GLN A 209 -39.01 13.34 46.14
N PRO A 210 -39.97 13.03 47.07
CA PRO A 210 -41.33 13.53 46.98
C PRO A 210 -41.30 15.05 47.22
N SER A 211 -41.82 15.77 46.24
CA SER A 211 -42.02 17.21 46.31
C SER A 211 -42.98 17.56 47.46
N ARG A 212 -42.46 18.30 48.41
CA ARG A 212 -43.22 18.90 49.50
C ARG A 212 -44.11 20.02 48.92
N GLU A 213 -45.42 19.75 48.83
CA GLU A 213 -46.44 20.78 48.55
C GLU A 213 -46.34 21.88 49.56
N ARG A 214 -46.09 23.09 49.10
CA ARG A 214 -46.26 24.33 49.88
C ARG A 214 -47.51 25.03 49.42
N ALA A 215 -48.60 24.82 50.18
CA ALA A 215 -49.83 25.55 50.02
C ALA A 215 -49.58 27.08 50.12
N ARG A 216 -50.16 27.81 49.20
CA ARG A 216 -50.54 29.21 49.36
C ARG A 216 -51.89 29.45 48.70
N SER A 217 -52.89 29.64 49.57
CA SER A 217 -54.20 30.19 49.27
C SER A 217 -54.09 31.59 48.68
N ILE A 218 -55.06 31.97 47.84
CA ILE A 218 -55.85 33.24 47.95
C ILE A 218 -56.85 33.31 46.75
N THR A 219 -58.17 33.15 47.08
CA THR A 219 -59.32 33.96 46.69
C THR A 219 -59.85 33.98 45.26
N GLU A 220 -61.06 33.45 45.16
CA GLU A 220 -62.11 33.63 44.18
C GLU A 220 -62.53 35.11 43.93
N PRO A 221 -63.49 35.46 43.03
CA PRO A 221 -64.66 34.70 42.54
C PRO A 221 -65.15 35.02 41.06
N GLY A 222 -66.07 34.20 40.59
CA GLY A 222 -67.19 34.77 39.87
C GLY A 222 -67.67 34.10 38.59
N THR A 223 -68.78 33.39 38.73
CA THR A 223 -69.99 33.28 37.92
C THR A 223 -70.02 32.48 36.60
N SER A 224 -70.72 31.40 36.67
CA SER A 224 -72.07 31.10 36.09
C SER A 224 -72.02 30.60 34.64
N SER A 225 -72.53 29.53 34.30
CA SER A 225 -73.83 28.87 34.27
C SER A 225 -73.79 27.61 33.36
N ASN A 226 -74.38 26.59 33.86
CA ASN A 226 -74.81 25.35 33.19
C ASN A 226 -76.09 25.64 32.34
N PRO A 227 -76.81 24.72 31.69
CA PRO A 227 -76.64 23.26 31.56
C PRO A 227 -77.09 22.67 30.18
N ASP A 228 -77.16 21.28 30.22
CA ASP A 228 -78.04 20.37 29.43
C ASP A 228 -77.44 19.83 28.13
N ALA A 229 -77.28 18.61 27.91
CA ALA A 229 -77.98 17.36 28.13
C ALA A 229 -77.86 16.46 26.89
N VAL A 230 -77.78 15.19 27.14
CA VAL A 230 -78.37 14.03 26.38
C VAL A 230 -77.50 13.29 25.36
N ASP A 231 -77.06 12.14 25.78
CA ASP A 231 -76.89 10.85 25.09
C ASP A 231 -78.17 10.40 24.33
N PRO A 232 -78.26 9.36 23.50
CA PRO A 232 -77.41 8.12 23.41
C PRO A 232 -77.42 7.39 22.06
N ASN A 233 -76.73 6.25 22.08
CA ASN A 233 -77.00 4.96 21.32
C ASN A 233 -76.52 4.76 19.89
N LEU A 234 -75.87 3.74 19.69
CA LEU A 234 -76.11 2.29 19.35
C LEU A 234 -75.50 1.86 18.04
N ASP A 235 -74.75 0.87 18.17
CA ASP A 235 -74.71 -0.51 17.64
C ASP A 235 -73.96 -0.83 16.34
N THR A 236 -73.17 -1.80 16.54
CA THR A 236 -73.02 -3.14 15.92
C THR A 236 -72.16 -3.35 14.66
N SER A 237 -71.30 -4.28 14.86
CA SER A 237 -70.96 -5.50 14.08
C SER A 237 -69.79 -5.54 13.13
N SER A 238 -68.84 -6.37 13.55
CA SER A 238 -67.94 -7.18 12.70
C SER A 238 -68.70 -8.18 11.83
N PRO A 239 -68.14 -9.00 10.92
CA PRO A 239 -66.72 -9.40 10.67
C PRO A 239 -66.37 -9.70 9.20
N GLY A 240 -65.11 -10.08 8.90
CA GLY A 240 -64.82 -10.87 7.69
C GLY A 240 -63.42 -10.75 7.09
N THR A 241 -62.64 -11.77 7.28
CA THR A 241 -61.37 -12.10 6.59
C THR A 241 -61.64 -13.07 5.43
N PRO A 242 -60.63 -13.54 4.60
CA PRO A 242 -59.69 -12.94 3.63
C PRO A 242 -60.00 -13.42 2.18
N PRO A 243 -59.19 -13.46 1.15
CA PRO A 243 -57.80 -13.86 0.93
C PRO A 243 -57.01 -13.09 -0.17
N ALA A 244 -55.67 -13.39 -0.25
CA ALA A 244 -54.79 -13.09 -1.38
C ALA A 244 -55.12 -13.97 -2.62
N PRO A 245 -54.58 -13.79 -3.84
CA PRO A 245 -53.18 -13.56 -4.21
C PRO A 245 -52.90 -12.76 -5.52
N ASP A 246 -51.58 -12.66 -5.77
CA ASP A 246 -50.87 -12.60 -7.08
C ASP A 246 -50.70 -11.32 -7.91
N ALA A 247 -49.40 -11.11 -8.08
CA ALA A 247 -48.62 -10.90 -9.32
C ALA A 247 -48.64 -9.54 -10.04
N SER A 248 -47.38 -9.10 -10.18
CA SER A 248 -46.78 -8.44 -11.37
C SER A 248 -46.93 -6.95 -11.61
N ARG A 249 -45.78 -6.38 -11.78
CA ARG A 249 -45.35 -5.40 -12.82
C ARG A 249 -45.09 -3.94 -12.45
N ALA A 250 -43.80 -3.65 -12.59
CA ALA A 250 -43.22 -2.51 -13.30
C ALA A 250 -43.33 -1.08 -12.75
N ALA A 251 -42.11 -0.62 -12.40
CA ALA A 251 -41.51 0.70 -12.69
C ALA A 251 -42.35 1.97 -12.49
N ILE A 252 -41.81 2.91 -11.78
CA ILE A 252 -41.46 4.27 -12.20
C ILE A 252 -40.91 5.06 -10.98
N PHE A 253 -39.90 5.87 -11.28
CA PHE A 253 -39.23 6.89 -10.46
C PHE A 253 -40.11 7.75 -9.56
N SER A 254 -39.64 8.06 -8.36
CA SER A 254 -39.69 9.43 -7.83
C SER A 254 -38.75 9.58 -6.63
N ASP A 255 -37.96 10.64 -6.66
CA ASP A 255 -37.13 11.15 -5.61
C ASP A 255 -37.92 11.43 -4.33
N THR A 256 -37.37 11.08 -3.18
CA THR A 256 -37.61 11.82 -1.94
C THR A 256 -36.41 11.62 -1.02
N GLU A 257 -35.77 12.73 -0.65
CA GLU A 257 -34.76 12.84 0.38
C GLU A 257 -35.33 12.40 1.72
N ALA A 258 -34.58 11.53 2.42
CA ALA A 258 -34.65 11.44 3.86
C ALA A 258 -33.25 11.03 4.34
N GLY A 259 -32.62 11.91 5.09
CA GLY A 259 -31.36 11.65 5.75
C GLY A 259 -31.56 10.59 6.83
N GLU A 260 -30.70 9.60 6.81
CA GLU A 260 -30.43 8.74 7.95
C GLU A 260 -28.92 8.56 8.05
N ASP A 261 -28.38 8.94 9.20
CA ASP A 261 -27.01 8.73 9.62
C ASP A 261 -26.71 7.23 9.65
N ALA A 262 -26.17 6.70 8.54
CA ALA A 262 -25.57 5.38 8.54
C ALA A 262 -24.19 5.44 9.23
N PRO A 263 -23.85 4.49 10.10
CA PRO A 263 -22.54 4.45 10.75
C PRO A 263 -21.45 4.35 9.68
N ILE A 264 -20.47 5.23 9.80
CA ILE A 264 -19.31 5.30 8.92
C ILE A 264 -18.55 3.98 9.04
N ASP A 265 -18.60 3.15 7.99
CA ASP A 265 -17.76 1.96 7.89
C ASP A 265 -16.32 2.37 7.57
N GLU A 266 -15.53 2.56 8.64
CA GLU A 266 -14.11 2.94 8.57
C GLU A 266 -13.19 1.79 8.10
N THR A 267 -13.75 0.67 7.61
CA THR A 267 -13.00 -0.56 7.38
C THR A 267 -12.40 -0.73 6.00
N SER A 268 -12.60 0.21 5.07
CA SER A 268 -12.17 0.03 3.67
C SER A 268 -10.73 0.44 3.35
N THR A 269 -9.86 0.68 4.35
CA THR A 269 -8.48 1.15 4.12
C THR A 269 -7.49 -0.01 4.02
N LEU A 270 -7.55 -0.80 2.95
CA LEU A 270 -6.79 -2.04 2.82
C LEU A 270 -5.82 -2.11 1.64
N MET A 271 -5.29 -0.98 1.26
CA MET A 271 -4.14 -1.01 0.35
C MET A 271 -2.84 -1.12 1.14
N PRO A 272 -1.85 -1.90 0.65
CA PRO A 272 -0.60 -2.18 1.35
C PRO A 272 0.20 -0.95 1.79
N GLU A 273 -0.12 0.23 1.28
CA GLU A 273 0.62 1.47 1.54
C GLU A 273 -0.28 2.64 1.94
N ALA A 274 -1.59 2.43 2.06
CA ALA A 274 -2.58 3.48 2.31
C ALA A 274 -2.94 3.67 3.78
N VAL A 275 -2.15 3.16 4.70
CA VAL A 275 -2.42 3.43 6.10
C VAL A 275 -1.85 4.79 6.44
N THR A 276 -2.72 5.77 6.41
CA THR A 276 -2.46 7.05 7.05
C THR A 276 -2.17 6.80 8.52
N VAL A 277 -1.00 7.22 8.93
CA VAL A 277 -0.73 7.45 10.35
C VAL A 277 -1.81 8.42 10.83
N ASP A 278 -2.73 7.94 11.68
CA ASP A 278 -3.62 8.83 12.41
C ASP A 278 -2.76 9.77 13.23
N ILE A 279 -2.67 10.98 12.76
CA ILE A 279 -1.84 12.01 13.33
C ILE A 279 -2.56 12.51 14.57
N VAL A 280 -2.17 12.01 15.71
CA VAL A 280 -2.46 12.66 16.99
C VAL A 280 -1.83 14.05 16.91
N GLY A 281 -2.64 15.06 16.67
CA GLY A 281 -2.24 16.47 16.61
C GLY A 281 -2.31 17.13 15.23
N ARG A 282 -3.26 16.75 14.36
CA ARG A 282 -3.62 17.61 13.21
C ARG A 282 -4.01 19.00 13.71
N SER A 283 -3.39 20.02 13.14
CA SER A 283 -3.90 21.37 13.31
C SER A 283 -5.35 21.42 12.81
N SER A 284 -6.23 22.13 13.49
CA SER A 284 -7.65 22.25 13.14
C SER A 284 -7.90 22.65 11.68
N VAL A 285 -6.96 23.36 11.07
CA VAL A 285 -7.00 23.81 9.69
C VAL A 285 -6.87 22.66 8.68
N ASP A 286 -5.99 21.66 8.94
CA ASP A 286 -5.79 20.51 8.03
C ASP A 286 -6.97 19.54 8.08
N GLN A 287 -7.63 19.39 9.23
CA GLN A 287 -8.85 18.59 9.36
C GLN A 287 -10.02 19.18 8.54
N ASP A 288 -10.18 20.50 8.54
CA ASP A 288 -11.28 21.15 7.81
C ASP A 288 -11.18 20.98 6.30
N VAL A 289 -9.98 21.04 5.72
CA VAL A 289 -9.79 20.90 4.26
C VAL A 289 -10.02 19.47 3.80
N SER A 290 -9.49 18.46 4.51
CA SER A 290 -9.61 17.06 4.12
C SER A 290 -11.04 16.49 4.30
N HIS A 291 -11.85 17.10 5.16
CA HIS A 291 -13.26 16.73 5.34
C HIS A 291 -14.21 17.39 4.34
N ARG A 292 -13.81 18.52 3.71
CA ARG A 292 -14.63 19.23 2.71
C ARG A 292 -14.51 18.66 1.30
N VAL A 293 -13.40 17.99 0.98
CA VAL A 293 -13.17 17.40 -0.35
C VAL A 293 -13.44 15.91 -0.29
N ASP A 294 -14.38 15.42 -1.11
CA ASP A 294 -14.70 14.01 -1.24
C ASP A 294 -14.82 13.64 -2.73
N ILE A 295 -13.68 13.39 -3.37
CA ILE A 295 -13.60 12.98 -4.77
C ILE A 295 -13.27 11.49 -4.80
N ARG A 296 -14.18 10.66 -5.36
CA ARG A 296 -14.04 9.20 -5.37
C ARG A 296 -14.28 8.59 -6.75
N GLY A 297 -13.66 7.44 -6.97
CA GLY A 297 -13.93 6.59 -8.13
C GLY A 297 -13.67 7.30 -9.46
N VAL A 298 -14.58 7.16 -10.39
CA VAL A 298 -14.43 7.70 -11.76
C VAL A 298 -14.30 9.23 -11.78
N LYS A 299 -14.81 9.94 -10.77
CA LYS A 299 -14.67 11.40 -10.67
C LYS A 299 -13.21 11.86 -10.54
N LEU A 300 -12.31 11.01 -10.03
CA LEU A 300 -10.88 11.29 -9.99
C LEU A 300 -10.31 11.55 -11.39
N LEU A 301 -10.73 10.74 -12.38
CA LEU A 301 -10.20 10.81 -13.75
C LEU A 301 -10.48 12.15 -14.43
N PHE A 302 -11.43 12.92 -13.94
CA PHE A 302 -11.72 14.27 -14.42
C PHE A 302 -10.95 15.37 -13.68
N SER A 303 -10.18 15.02 -12.64
CA SER A 303 -9.37 15.97 -11.87
C SER A 303 -7.96 16.11 -12.46
N LEU A 304 -7.52 17.34 -12.69
CA LEU A 304 -6.14 17.62 -13.10
C LEU A 304 -5.14 17.22 -12.00
N ASP A 305 -5.50 17.43 -10.73
CA ASP A 305 -4.65 17.07 -9.59
C ASP A 305 -4.39 15.56 -9.54
N PHE A 306 -5.39 14.73 -9.96
CA PHE A 306 -5.20 13.29 -10.10
C PHE A 306 -4.12 12.96 -11.13
N TRP A 307 -4.19 13.51 -12.34
CA TRP A 307 -3.22 13.19 -13.40
C TRP A 307 -1.82 13.71 -13.09
N GLN A 308 -1.71 14.82 -12.38
CA GLN A 308 -0.42 15.33 -11.89
C GLN A 308 0.22 14.34 -10.89
N LEU A 309 -0.53 13.91 -9.86
CA LEU A 309 -0.05 12.94 -8.89
C LEU A 309 0.17 11.55 -9.51
N PHE A 310 -0.71 11.11 -10.41
CA PHE A 310 -0.56 9.87 -11.16
C PHE A 310 0.73 9.84 -11.99
N SER A 311 1.05 10.94 -12.68
CA SER A 311 2.29 11.06 -13.45
C SER A 311 3.52 11.03 -12.55
N MET A 312 3.46 11.71 -11.39
CA MET A 312 4.53 11.66 -10.39
C MET A 312 4.75 10.24 -9.87
N MET A 313 3.65 9.55 -9.50
CA MET A 313 3.70 8.17 -9.07
C MET A 313 4.26 7.26 -10.16
N ALA A 314 3.87 7.46 -11.42
CA ALA A 314 4.39 6.70 -12.56
C ALA A 314 5.91 6.88 -12.71
N ILE A 315 6.40 8.11 -12.74
CA ILE A 315 7.83 8.39 -12.93
C ILE A 315 8.66 7.78 -11.80
N LEU A 316 8.32 8.10 -10.56
CA LEU A 316 9.13 7.73 -9.40
C LEU A 316 9.06 6.21 -9.12
N ALA A 317 7.84 5.64 -9.11
CA ALA A 317 7.68 4.22 -8.86
C ALA A 317 8.23 3.37 -10.02
N GLY A 318 8.05 3.80 -11.27
CA GLY A 318 8.60 3.10 -12.42
C GLY A 318 10.13 3.07 -12.43
N THR A 319 10.78 4.20 -12.12
CA THR A 319 12.24 4.27 -11.94
C THR A 319 12.72 3.33 -10.83
N GLY A 320 12.04 3.38 -9.68
CA GLY A 320 12.40 2.52 -8.55
C GLY A 320 12.23 1.04 -8.87
N LEU A 321 11.12 0.64 -9.50
CA LEU A 321 10.87 -0.76 -9.91
C LEU A 321 11.88 -1.25 -10.96
N MET A 322 12.29 -0.39 -11.90
CA MET A 322 13.35 -0.73 -12.84
C MET A 322 14.65 -1.05 -12.11
N THR A 323 15.09 -0.19 -11.19
CA THR A 323 16.32 -0.42 -10.42
C THR A 323 16.19 -1.64 -9.51
N ILE A 324 15.07 -1.79 -8.78
CA ILE A 324 14.83 -2.94 -7.89
C ILE A 324 14.93 -4.26 -8.65
N ASN A 325 14.34 -4.33 -9.83
CA ASN A 325 14.31 -5.58 -10.61
C ASN A 325 15.65 -5.89 -11.32
N ASN A 326 16.48 -4.88 -11.57
CA ASN A 326 17.66 -5.04 -12.43
C ASN A 326 19.00 -4.77 -11.76
N ILE A 327 19.03 -4.34 -10.49
CA ILE A 327 20.29 -4.05 -9.79
C ILE A 327 21.24 -5.26 -9.74
N GLY A 328 20.71 -6.49 -9.80
CA GLY A 328 21.49 -7.70 -9.91
C GLY A 328 22.19 -7.82 -11.27
N ASN A 329 21.50 -7.46 -12.37
CA ASN A 329 22.10 -7.41 -13.70
C ASN A 329 23.18 -6.33 -13.79
N ASP A 330 22.95 -5.16 -13.18
CA ASP A 330 23.93 -4.07 -13.13
C ASP A 330 25.20 -4.52 -12.37
N ALA A 331 25.03 -5.20 -11.23
CA ALA A 331 26.14 -5.74 -10.47
C ALA A 331 26.94 -6.77 -11.29
N ASN A 332 26.26 -7.70 -11.96
CA ASN A 332 26.92 -8.71 -12.79
C ASN A 332 27.70 -8.08 -13.95
N ALA A 333 27.09 -7.15 -14.69
CA ALA A 333 27.72 -6.47 -15.81
C ALA A 333 29.00 -5.72 -15.37
N LEU A 334 28.95 -5.03 -14.22
CA LEU A 334 30.12 -4.31 -13.71
C LEU A 334 31.21 -5.25 -13.19
N TRP A 335 30.87 -6.31 -12.46
CA TRP A 335 31.84 -7.26 -11.92
C TRP A 335 32.52 -8.07 -13.04
N LYS A 336 31.77 -8.60 -14.01
CA LYS A 336 32.32 -9.32 -15.16
C LYS A 336 33.23 -8.44 -16.01
N HIS A 337 32.89 -7.16 -16.16
CA HIS A 337 33.74 -6.18 -16.84
C HIS A 337 35.04 -5.88 -16.07
N TYR A 338 34.94 -5.74 -14.74
CA TYR A 338 36.07 -5.38 -13.87
C TYR A 338 37.05 -6.55 -13.70
N ASP A 339 36.53 -7.75 -13.49
CA ASP A 339 37.31 -8.98 -13.31
C ASP A 339 36.58 -10.16 -13.98
N PRO A 340 37.02 -10.55 -15.20
CA PRO A 340 36.42 -11.68 -15.91
C PRO A 340 36.60 -13.05 -15.23
N SER A 341 37.40 -13.15 -14.18
CA SER A 341 37.69 -14.40 -13.45
C SER A 341 36.73 -14.67 -12.28
N VAL A 342 35.77 -13.76 -12.02
CA VAL A 342 34.82 -13.93 -10.90
C VAL A 342 33.92 -15.13 -11.10
N ASP A 343 33.73 -15.89 -10.03
CA ASP A 343 32.89 -17.07 -10.02
C ASP A 343 31.39 -16.72 -9.73
N GLU A 344 30.49 -17.65 -10.08
CA GLU A 344 29.06 -17.48 -9.87
C GLU A 344 28.67 -17.25 -8.39
N PRO A 345 29.23 -17.97 -7.38
CA PRO A 345 28.94 -17.71 -5.98
C PRO A 345 29.27 -16.29 -5.52
N PHE A 346 30.37 -15.71 -6.02
CA PHE A 346 30.75 -14.33 -5.74
C PHE A 346 29.71 -13.34 -6.31
N LEU A 347 29.28 -13.53 -7.56
CA LEU A 347 28.28 -12.68 -8.21
C LEU A 347 26.95 -12.72 -7.44
N VAL A 348 26.46 -13.91 -7.08
CA VAL A 348 25.23 -14.10 -6.31
C VAL A 348 25.32 -13.39 -4.96
N SER A 349 26.44 -13.50 -4.26
CA SER A 349 26.64 -12.82 -2.97
C SER A 349 26.54 -11.30 -3.11
N HIS A 350 27.17 -10.73 -4.13
CA HIS A 350 27.15 -9.27 -4.36
C HIS A 350 25.77 -8.77 -4.79
N GLN A 351 25.03 -9.52 -5.59
CA GLN A 351 23.62 -9.21 -5.90
C GLN A 351 22.77 -9.12 -4.64
N GLN A 352 22.90 -10.11 -3.74
CA GLN A 352 22.16 -10.14 -2.48
C GLN A 352 22.52 -8.96 -1.57
N ILE A 353 23.78 -8.52 -1.58
CA ILE A 353 24.24 -7.33 -0.84
C ILE A 353 23.52 -6.08 -1.38
N HIS A 354 23.48 -5.87 -2.69
CA HIS A 354 22.82 -4.70 -3.29
C HIS A 354 21.32 -4.68 -3.02
N VAL A 355 20.64 -5.81 -3.11
CA VAL A 355 19.22 -5.96 -2.77
C VAL A 355 18.98 -5.66 -1.29
N SER A 356 19.88 -6.11 -0.41
CA SER A 356 19.82 -5.84 1.03
C SER A 356 19.94 -4.36 1.35
N ILE A 357 20.92 -3.68 0.73
CA ILE A 357 21.16 -2.25 0.89
C ILE A 357 19.92 -1.46 0.43
N LEU A 358 19.40 -1.78 -0.76
CA LEU A 358 18.21 -1.14 -1.31
C LEU A 358 17.02 -1.29 -0.35
N SER A 359 16.82 -2.46 0.23
CA SER A 359 15.73 -2.75 1.16
C SER A 359 15.86 -1.96 2.47
N ILE A 360 17.07 -1.92 3.06
CA ILE A 360 17.33 -1.14 4.30
C ILE A 360 17.05 0.35 4.05
N PHE A 361 17.57 0.90 2.95
CA PHE A 361 17.37 2.31 2.64
C PHE A 361 15.91 2.62 2.26
N ASN A 362 15.18 1.68 1.67
CA ASN A 362 13.73 1.80 1.46
C ASN A 362 12.98 1.91 2.80
N PHE A 363 13.30 1.07 3.77
CA PHE A 363 12.75 1.16 5.12
C PHE A 363 13.06 2.52 5.77
N VAL A 364 14.32 2.95 5.74
CA VAL A 364 14.74 4.26 6.27
C VAL A 364 14.01 5.40 5.58
N GLY A 365 13.90 5.34 4.24
CA GLY A 365 13.18 6.34 3.45
C GLY A 365 11.72 6.49 3.82
N ARG A 366 11.00 5.39 4.09
CA ARG A 366 9.60 5.42 4.55
C ARG A 366 9.46 6.11 5.90
N LEU A 367 10.35 5.83 6.83
CA LEU A 367 10.35 6.49 8.14
C LEU A 367 10.65 7.99 8.03
N LEU A 368 11.71 8.34 7.29
CA LEU A 368 12.14 9.73 7.12
C LEU A 368 11.08 10.57 6.41
N SER A 369 10.44 10.05 5.36
CA SER A 369 9.39 10.78 4.65
C SER A 369 8.12 10.94 5.48
N GLY A 370 7.74 9.93 6.24
CA GLY A 370 6.59 10.01 7.15
C GLY A 370 6.79 11.09 8.22
N ILE A 371 7.86 10.98 8.99
CA ILE A 371 8.22 11.96 10.05
C ILE A 371 8.50 13.34 9.44
N GLY A 372 9.27 13.38 8.35
CA GLY A 372 9.65 14.63 7.68
C GLY A 372 8.44 15.37 7.09
N SER A 373 7.47 14.64 6.53
CA SER A 373 6.25 15.25 6.01
C SER A 373 5.39 15.89 7.10
N ASP A 374 5.32 15.28 8.27
CA ASP A 374 4.61 15.84 9.42
C ASP A 374 5.32 17.08 9.98
N TYR A 375 6.65 17.06 10.01
CA TYR A 375 7.45 18.22 10.40
C TYR A 375 7.27 19.39 9.40
N LEU A 376 7.27 19.10 8.09
CA LEU A 376 7.01 20.11 7.05
C LEU A 376 5.67 20.81 7.23
N VAL A 377 4.60 20.04 7.47
CA VAL A 377 3.25 20.60 7.64
C VAL A 377 3.12 21.34 8.96
N LYS A 378 3.53 20.74 10.07
CA LYS A 378 3.30 21.30 11.42
C LYS A 378 4.20 22.48 11.73
N THR A 379 5.47 22.40 11.37
CA THR A 379 6.50 23.39 11.76
C THR A 379 6.74 24.42 10.67
N LEU A 380 6.89 23.97 9.41
CA LEU A 380 7.22 24.86 8.30
C LEU A 380 5.99 25.35 7.53
N ARG A 381 4.79 24.84 7.84
CA ARG A 381 3.53 25.13 7.15
C ARG A 381 3.66 24.98 5.62
N ALA A 382 4.44 23.98 5.19
CA ALA A 382 4.72 23.69 3.80
C ALA A 382 3.94 22.45 3.34
N SER A 383 3.65 22.35 2.03
CA SER A 383 2.96 21.20 1.45
C SER A 383 3.82 19.92 1.53
N ARG A 384 3.18 18.77 1.80
CA ARG A 384 3.83 17.44 1.77
C ARG A 384 4.45 17.11 0.40
N ILE A 385 4.02 17.78 -0.66
CA ILE A 385 4.56 17.59 -2.02
C ILE A 385 6.06 17.91 -2.09
N TRP A 386 6.60 18.69 -1.16
CA TRP A 386 8.05 18.89 -1.05
C TRP A 386 8.82 17.58 -0.80
N CYS A 387 8.21 16.61 -0.13
CA CYS A 387 8.83 15.29 0.02
C CYS A 387 8.97 14.57 -1.34
N LEU A 388 8.03 14.78 -2.28
CA LEU A 388 8.17 14.24 -3.65
C LEU A 388 9.30 14.93 -4.42
N ALA A 389 9.50 16.24 -4.22
CA ALA A 389 10.65 16.94 -4.79
C ALA A 389 11.98 16.36 -4.27
N VAL A 390 12.06 16.07 -2.97
CA VAL A 390 13.22 15.40 -2.37
C VAL A 390 13.40 14.00 -2.97
N ALA A 391 12.33 13.21 -3.12
CA ALA A 391 12.39 11.89 -3.76
C ALA A 391 12.91 11.98 -5.20
N CYS A 392 12.42 12.94 -6.00
CA CYS A 392 12.91 13.19 -7.36
C CYS A 392 14.42 13.51 -7.39
N LEU A 393 14.87 14.37 -6.48
CA LEU A 393 16.29 14.73 -6.40
C LEU A 393 17.17 13.54 -6.02
N ILE A 394 16.74 12.72 -5.06
CA ILE A 394 17.48 11.52 -4.66
C ILE A 394 17.51 10.50 -5.80
N PHE A 395 16.38 10.27 -6.50
CA PHE A 395 16.36 9.41 -7.69
C PHE A 395 17.27 9.94 -8.79
N LEU A 396 17.18 11.24 -9.09
CA LEU A 396 18.03 11.86 -10.12
C LEU A 396 19.51 11.66 -9.79
N LEU A 397 19.91 11.86 -8.54
CA LEU A 397 21.27 11.60 -8.08
C LEU A 397 21.64 10.12 -8.23
N ALA A 398 20.75 9.19 -7.88
CA ALA A 398 20.97 7.77 -8.07
C ALA A 398 21.19 7.40 -9.55
N GLN A 399 20.39 7.97 -10.47
CA GLN A 399 20.52 7.74 -11.90
C GLN A 399 21.86 8.32 -12.44
N ILE A 400 22.25 9.52 -11.99
CA ILE A 400 23.55 10.12 -12.36
C ILE A 400 24.71 9.23 -11.85
N CYS A 401 24.62 8.73 -10.62
CA CYS A 401 25.59 7.78 -10.10
C CYS A 401 25.69 6.52 -10.99
N ALA A 402 24.55 5.95 -11.40
CA ALA A 402 24.52 4.77 -12.26
C ALA A 402 25.17 5.01 -13.63
N LEU A 403 25.10 6.25 -14.15
CA LEU A 403 25.72 6.65 -15.44
C LEU A 403 27.24 6.90 -15.36
N GLN A 404 27.80 7.04 -14.16
CA GLN A 404 29.20 7.43 -13.96
C GLN A 404 30.05 6.40 -13.21
N ILE A 405 29.41 5.44 -12.53
CA ILE A 405 30.10 4.45 -11.69
C ILE A 405 30.57 3.29 -12.57
N GLU A 406 31.87 3.19 -12.77
CA GLU A 406 32.55 2.09 -13.44
C GLU A 406 33.08 1.02 -12.46
N MET A 407 33.31 1.41 -11.20
CA MET A 407 33.80 0.48 -10.17
C MET A 407 32.61 -0.24 -9.51
N PRO A 408 32.56 -1.59 -9.55
CA PRO A 408 31.43 -2.35 -8.99
C PRO A 408 31.18 -2.07 -7.51
N GLN A 409 32.23 -1.83 -6.71
CA GLN A 409 32.13 -1.52 -5.27
C GLN A 409 31.31 -0.23 -5.00
N LYS A 410 31.32 0.73 -5.92
CA LYS A 410 30.60 2.00 -5.79
C LYS A 410 29.12 1.90 -6.16
N LEU A 411 28.66 0.76 -6.73
CA LEU A 411 27.26 0.52 -7.06
C LEU A 411 26.35 0.58 -5.80
N VAL A 412 26.93 0.44 -4.61
CA VAL A 412 26.28 0.66 -3.32
C VAL A 412 25.55 2.01 -3.24
N PHE A 413 26.10 3.06 -3.84
CA PHE A 413 25.44 4.37 -3.86
C PHE A 413 24.15 4.36 -4.68
N VAL A 414 24.14 3.64 -5.82
CA VAL A 414 22.92 3.49 -6.65
C VAL A 414 21.85 2.74 -5.87
N SER A 415 22.21 1.62 -5.25
CA SER A 415 21.28 0.80 -4.45
C SER A 415 20.73 1.58 -3.26
N GLY A 416 21.60 2.27 -2.50
CA GLY A 416 21.20 3.03 -1.32
C GLY A 416 20.30 4.23 -1.67
N LEU A 417 20.71 5.05 -2.63
CA LEU A 417 19.92 6.22 -3.05
C LEU A 417 18.59 5.83 -3.68
N SER A 418 18.56 4.80 -4.54
CA SER A 418 17.32 4.32 -5.15
C SER A 418 16.37 3.75 -4.11
N GLY A 419 16.88 2.98 -3.14
CA GLY A 419 16.09 2.48 -2.02
C GLY A 419 15.51 3.62 -1.19
N LEU A 420 16.34 4.60 -0.82
CA LEU A 420 15.93 5.76 -0.04
C LEU A 420 14.81 6.57 -0.76
N ALA A 421 15.00 6.86 -2.04
CA ALA A 421 14.02 7.61 -2.84
C ALA A 421 12.69 6.85 -2.98
N TYR A 422 12.75 5.53 -3.20
CA TYR A 422 11.56 4.68 -3.28
C TYR A 422 10.82 4.64 -1.94
N GLY A 423 11.56 4.57 -0.84
CA GLY A 423 11.00 4.68 0.49
C GLY A 423 10.33 6.03 0.75
N PHE A 424 10.97 7.13 0.35
CA PHE A 424 10.40 8.48 0.44
C PHE A 424 9.07 8.59 -0.30
N LEU A 425 8.99 8.06 -1.52
CA LEU A 425 7.77 8.04 -2.32
C LEU A 425 6.62 7.38 -1.55
N PHE A 426 6.80 6.12 -1.18
CA PHE A 426 5.73 5.32 -0.59
C PHE A 426 5.40 5.68 0.86
N GLY A 427 6.31 6.34 1.57
CA GLY A 427 6.06 6.79 2.92
C GLY A 427 5.19 8.04 3.02
N VAL A 428 5.17 8.91 1.99
CA VAL A 428 4.42 10.17 2.01
C VAL A 428 3.20 10.18 1.09
N PHE A 429 3.22 9.41 0.00
CA PHE A 429 2.22 9.51 -1.06
C PHE A 429 0.79 9.22 -0.62
N PRO A 430 0.51 8.21 0.25
CA PRO A 430 -0.83 7.99 0.77
C PRO A 430 -1.41 9.20 1.50
N SER A 431 -0.57 9.91 2.27
CA SER A 431 -0.99 11.13 2.97
C SER A 431 -1.33 12.27 2.00
N ILE A 432 -0.57 12.40 0.91
CA ILE A 432 -0.86 13.38 -0.15
C ILE A 432 -2.20 13.07 -0.83
N VAL A 433 -2.46 11.78 -1.14
CA VAL A 433 -3.74 11.35 -1.74
C VAL A 433 -4.92 11.64 -0.80
N ALA A 434 -4.75 11.36 0.50
CA ALA A 434 -5.78 11.64 1.52
C ALA A 434 -6.08 13.15 1.66
N GLU A 435 -5.05 14.00 1.61
CA GLU A 435 -5.21 15.46 1.70
C GLU A 435 -5.83 16.05 0.43
N THR A 436 -5.48 15.51 -0.75
CA THR A 436 -5.93 16.06 -2.03
C THR A 436 -7.37 15.63 -2.37
N PHE A 437 -7.75 14.38 -2.11
CA PHE A 437 -9.03 13.81 -2.57
C PHE A 437 -9.99 13.44 -1.44
N GLY A 438 -9.56 13.56 -0.18
CA GLY A 438 -10.36 13.24 0.99
C GLY A 438 -10.09 11.83 1.56
N ILE A 439 -10.32 11.69 2.86
CA ILE A 439 -10.05 10.48 3.62
C ILE A 439 -11.08 9.38 3.34
N ARG A 440 -12.35 9.74 3.14
CA ARG A 440 -13.45 8.78 3.01
C ARG A 440 -13.33 7.83 1.81
N GLY A 441 -12.66 8.27 0.72
CA GLY A 441 -12.41 7.46 -0.49
C GLY A 441 -10.98 6.99 -0.64
N LEU A 442 -10.16 7.05 0.40
CA LEU A 442 -8.71 6.85 0.31
C LEU A 442 -8.33 5.50 -0.32
N SER A 443 -8.92 4.38 0.12
CA SER A 443 -8.58 3.05 -0.41
C SER A 443 -8.86 2.93 -1.90
N GLN A 444 -10.00 3.42 -2.35
CA GLN A 444 -10.36 3.41 -3.76
C GLN A 444 -9.45 4.33 -4.58
N ASN A 445 -9.18 5.54 -4.07
CA ASN A 445 -8.32 6.53 -4.72
C ASN A 445 -6.88 6.03 -4.82
N TRP A 446 -6.40 5.37 -3.74
CA TRP A 446 -5.10 4.71 -3.73
C TRP A 446 -5.02 3.58 -4.75
N GLY A 447 -6.06 2.76 -4.87
CA GLY A 447 -6.14 1.71 -5.89
C GLY A 447 -6.00 2.25 -7.31
N PHE A 448 -6.61 3.40 -7.63
CA PHE A 448 -6.39 4.07 -8.91
C PHE A 448 -4.95 4.56 -9.07
N MET A 449 -4.33 5.11 -8.02
CA MET A 449 -2.92 5.55 -8.06
C MET A 449 -1.97 4.38 -8.29
N MET A 450 -2.26 3.18 -7.77
CA MET A 450 -1.44 1.99 -7.96
C MET A 450 -1.40 1.47 -9.41
N LEU A 451 -2.29 1.93 -10.29
CA LEU A 451 -2.20 1.66 -11.72
C LEU A 451 -1.01 2.40 -12.37
N ALA A 452 -0.53 3.48 -11.77
CA ALA A 452 0.62 4.22 -12.27
C ALA A 452 1.92 3.39 -12.27
N PRO A 453 2.36 2.78 -11.15
CA PRO A 453 3.51 1.87 -11.16
C PRO A 453 3.30 0.62 -12.02
N VAL A 454 2.06 0.14 -12.18
CA VAL A 454 1.77 -0.94 -13.15
C VAL A 454 2.18 -0.50 -14.55
N ALA A 455 1.72 0.64 -15.02
CA ALA A 455 2.03 1.12 -16.36
C ALA A 455 3.52 1.45 -16.54
N SER A 456 4.09 2.24 -15.63
CA SER A 456 5.48 2.72 -15.74
C SER A 456 6.52 1.63 -15.45
N GLY A 457 6.22 0.72 -14.51
CA GLY A 457 7.07 -0.44 -14.25
C GLY A 457 7.20 -1.33 -15.48
N ASN A 458 6.10 -1.57 -16.22
CA ASN A 458 6.13 -2.25 -17.52
C ASN A 458 7.06 -1.54 -18.50
N VAL A 459 6.85 -0.23 -18.69
CA VAL A 459 7.61 0.54 -19.69
C VAL A 459 9.10 0.53 -19.37
N PHE A 460 9.50 0.87 -18.14
CA PHE A 460 10.91 1.02 -17.81
C PHE A 460 11.65 -0.31 -17.69
N ASN A 461 11.00 -1.37 -17.17
CA ASN A 461 11.65 -2.70 -17.11
C ASN A 461 11.82 -3.31 -18.50
N LEU A 462 10.82 -3.20 -19.40
CA LEU A 462 10.95 -3.69 -20.77
C LEU A 462 11.97 -2.86 -21.57
N LEU A 463 12.03 -1.55 -21.34
CA LEU A 463 13.05 -0.70 -21.93
C LEU A 463 14.44 -1.12 -21.47
N TYR A 464 14.64 -1.34 -20.16
CA TYR A 464 15.90 -1.83 -19.64
C TYR A 464 16.29 -3.16 -20.28
N GLY A 465 15.37 -4.13 -20.30
CA GLY A 465 15.64 -5.44 -20.88
C GLY A 465 16.07 -5.36 -22.34
N ARG A 466 15.39 -4.58 -23.17
CA ARG A 466 15.74 -4.40 -24.58
C ARG A 466 17.12 -3.75 -24.77
N ILE A 467 17.46 -2.75 -23.96
CA ILE A 467 18.77 -2.09 -24.03
C ILE A 467 19.86 -3.05 -23.59
N TYR A 468 19.64 -3.79 -22.52
CA TYR A 468 20.60 -4.77 -22.01
C TYR A 468 20.81 -5.92 -23.02
N ASP A 469 19.73 -6.47 -23.60
CA ASP A 469 19.79 -7.52 -24.61
C ASP A 469 20.54 -7.10 -25.87
N HIS A 470 20.43 -5.82 -26.27
CA HIS A 470 21.15 -5.28 -27.43
C HIS A 470 22.68 -5.26 -27.24
N HIS A 471 23.15 -5.12 -26.01
CA HIS A 471 24.59 -5.13 -25.67
C HIS A 471 25.08 -6.51 -25.22
N SER A 472 24.16 -7.48 -25.04
CA SER A 472 24.51 -8.83 -24.61
C SER A 472 25.06 -9.67 -25.74
N VAL A 473 26.09 -10.44 -25.47
CA VAL A 473 26.64 -11.46 -26.38
C VAL A 473 26.01 -12.82 -26.04
N VAL A 474 25.67 -13.58 -27.07
CA VAL A 474 25.18 -14.96 -26.90
C VAL A 474 26.39 -15.89 -26.95
N GLU A 475 26.67 -16.53 -25.82
CA GLU A 475 27.75 -17.51 -25.69
C GLU A 475 27.44 -18.78 -26.53
N PRO A 476 28.46 -19.59 -26.88
CA PRO A 476 28.25 -20.83 -27.65
C PRO A 476 27.31 -21.84 -26.98
N ASP A 477 27.16 -21.80 -25.70
CA ASP A 477 26.21 -22.61 -24.89
C ASP A 477 24.79 -22.06 -24.89
N GLY A 478 24.57 -20.87 -25.49
CA GLY A 478 23.29 -20.19 -25.60
C GLY A 478 22.96 -19.29 -24.41
N THR A 479 23.86 -19.13 -23.45
CA THR A 479 23.73 -18.14 -22.37
C THR A 479 23.96 -16.73 -22.89
N ARG A 480 23.34 -15.72 -22.23
CA ARG A 480 23.52 -14.32 -22.58
C ARG A 480 24.26 -13.60 -21.46
N SER A 481 25.33 -12.94 -21.81
CA SER A 481 26.12 -12.13 -20.89
C SER A 481 26.36 -10.74 -21.49
N CYS A 482 26.38 -9.72 -20.65
CA CYS A 482 26.85 -8.41 -21.05
C CYS A 482 28.06 -8.05 -20.20
N ASP A 483 29.22 -7.99 -20.84
CA ASP A 483 30.51 -7.75 -20.19
C ASP A 483 31.04 -6.33 -20.48
N ASP A 484 30.22 -5.48 -21.12
CA ASP A 484 30.54 -4.09 -21.47
C ASP A 484 30.36 -3.10 -20.30
N GLY A 485 30.19 -3.60 -19.07
CA GLY A 485 30.05 -2.77 -17.87
C GLY A 485 28.85 -1.81 -17.95
N ILE A 486 29.11 -0.50 -17.80
CA ILE A 486 28.03 0.53 -17.83
C ILE A 486 27.28 0.54 -19.15
N ALA A 487 27.92 0.22 -20.29
CA ALA A 487 27.28 0.27 -21.60
C ALA A 487 26.01 -0.61 -21.67
N CYS A 488 26.00 -1.73 -20.93
CA CYS A 488 24.88 -2.67 -20.85
C CYS A 488 23.55 -2.02 -20.45
N TYR A 489 23.57 -0.99 -19.60
CA TYR A 489 22.36 -0.38 -19.03
C TYR A 489 22.31 1.15 -19.15
N ARG A 490 23.36 1.80 -19.63
CA ARG A 490 23.49 3.27 -19.74
C ARG A 490 22.27 3.94 -20.37
N GLY A 491 21.75 3.38 -21.46
CA GLY A 491 20.57 3.92 -22.15
C GLY A 491 19.32 3.96 -21.26
N ALA A 492 19.07 2.90 -20.48
CA ALA A 492 17.92 2.83 -19.59
C ALA A 492 18.00 3.88 -18.46
N TYR A 493 19.17 4.00 -17.85
CA TYR A 493 19.40 5.00 -16.80
C TYR A 493 19.38 6.44 -17.33
N THR A 494 19.76 6.68 -18.60
CA THR A 494 19.63 8.00 -19.25
C THR A 494 18.14 8.38 -19.39
N VAL A 495 17.29 7.45 -19.84
CA VAL A 495 15.85 7.71 -19.97
C VAL A 495 15.21 7.97 -18.61
N THR A 496 15.52 7.17 -17.59
CA THR A 496 14.97 7.36 -16.25
C THR A 496 15.51 8.61 -15.57
N ALA A 497 16.77 9.00 -15.78
CA ALA A 497 17.30 10.29 -15.32
C ALA A 497 16.53 11.47 -15.93
N THR A 498 16.28 11.42 -17.24
CA THR A 498 15.48 12.44 -17.93
C THR A 498 14.05 12.49 -17.39
N ALA A 499 13.42 11.33 -17.18
CA ALA A 499 12.08 11.24 -16.61
C ALA A 499 12.02 11.83 -15.18
N ASN A 500 13.03 11.55 -14.32
CA ASN A 500 13.10 12.13 -12.98
C ASN A 500 13.35 13.65 -12.99
N ALA A 501 14.14 14.18 -13.94
CA ALA A 501 14.32 15.61 -14.12
C ALA A 501 13.00 16.29 -14.51
N LEU A 502 12.23 15.69 -15.43
CA LEU A 502 10.88 16.15 -15.78
C LEU A 502 9.92 16.04 -14.57
N GLY A 503 10.01 14.95 -13.80
CA GLY A 503 9.26 14.77 -12.56
C GLY A 503 9.54 15.88 -11.54
N LEU A 504 10.80 16.26 -11.38
CA LEU A 504 11.17 17.37 -10.49
C LEU A 504 10.54 18.71 -10.97
N ILE A 505 10.61 19.01 -12.26
CA ILE A 505 9.98 20.20 -12.85
C ILE A 505 8.47 20.17 -12.60
N LEU A 506 7.82 19.04 -12.85
CA LEU A 506 6.38 18.86 -12.60
C LEU A 506 6.04 19.06 -11.11
N THR A 507 6.85 18.53 -10.20
CA THR A 507 6.64 18.70 -8.75
C THR A 507 6.73 20.16 -8.33
N LEU A 508 7.75 20.87 -8.80
CA LEU A 508 7.91 22.31 -8.53
C LEU A 508 6.75 23.12 -9.11
N TYR A 509 6.27 22.77 -10.31
CA TYR A 509 5.07 23.38 -10.90
C TYR A 509 3.83 23.16 -10.03
N ILE A 510 3.60 21.93 -9.53
CA ILE A 510 2.47 21.61 -8.66
C ILE A 510 2.54 22.43 -7.35
N ILE A 511 3.71 22.52 -6.74
CA ILE A 511 3.93 23.32 -5.52
C ILE A 511 3.60 24.81 -5.79
N HIS A 512 4.12 25.36 -6.87
CA HIS A 512 3.85 26.76 -7.26
C HIS A 512 2.36 27.00 -7.52
N HIS A 513 1.70 26.11 -8.26
CA HIS A 513 0.29 26.21 -8.59
C HIS A 513 -0.63 26.08 -7.36
N GLN A 514 -0.31 25.19 -6.43
CA GLN A 514 -1.05 25.09 -5.16
C GLN A 514 -0.89 26.34 -4.31
N ARG A 515 0.32 26.89 -4.22
CA ARG A 515 0.58 28.14 -3.51
C ARG A 515 -0.20 29.32 -4.11
N ALA A 516 -0.23 29.42 -5.43
CA ALA A 516 -0.98 30.45 -6.13
C ALA A 516 -2.50 30.35 -5.90
N ARG A 517 -3.06 29.13 -5.88
CA ARG A 517 -4.49 28.88 -5.55
C ARG A 517 -4.80 29.30 -4.11
N TYR A 518 -3.92 28.97 -3.17
CA TYR A 518 -4.10 29.33 -1.76
C TYR A 518 -4.10 30.86 -1.55
N LEU A 519 -3.19 31.60 -2.18
CA LEU A 519 -3.12 33.07 -2.10
C LEU A 519 -4.38 33.72 -2.69
N LYS A 520 -4.83 33.28 -3.87
CA LYS A 520 -6.07 33.78 -4.50
C LYS A 520 -7.33 33.49 -3.67
N GLY A 521 -7.36 32.37 -2.94
CA GLY A 521 -8.46 32.06 -2.03
C GLY A 521 -8.47 32.98 -0.81
N LYS A 522 -7.29 33.34 -0.30
CA LYS A 522 -7.15 34.26 0.83
C LYS A 522 -7.56 35.69 0.45
N ASP A 523 -7.09 36.18 -0.70
CA ASP A 523 -7.43 37.51 -1.20
C ASP A 523 -8.96 37.69 -1.37
N LYS A 524 -9.68 36.64 -1.80
CA LYS A 524 -11.16 36.68 -1.92
C LYS A 524 -11.87 36.73 -0.56
N LEU A 525 -11.32 36.06 0.46
CA LEU A 525 -11.89 36.11 1.81
C LEU A 525 -11.63 37.48 2.48
N ASP A 526 -10.47 38.07 2.24
CA ASP A 526 -10.11 39.42 2.72
C ASP A 526 -10.88 40.53 1.96
N GLU A 527 -11.47 40.26 0.78
CA GLU A 527 -12.37 41.17 0.05
C GLU A 527 -13.86 41.05 0.45
N GLU A 528 -14.25 39.95 1.08
CA GLU A 528 -15.63 39.69 1.54
C GLU A 528 -15.85 40.12 3.02
N ASP A 529 -14.79 40.39 3.80
CA ASP A 529 -14.81 40.95 5.15
C ASP A 529 -14.62 42.49 5.12
#